data_8efed3d9595623cad4730a78c310da37
#
_entry.id   8efed3d9595623cad4730a78c310da37
#
_cell.length_a   1.000
_cell.length_b   1.000
_cell.length_c   1.000
_cell.angle_alpha   90.00
_cell.angle_beta   90.00
_cell.angle_gamma   90.00
#
_symmetry.space_group_name_H-M   'P 1'
#
loop_
_entity.id
_entity.type
_entity.pdbx_description
1 polymer ?
#
loop_
_entity_poly.entity_id
_entity_poly.type
_entity_poly.pdbx_seq_one_letter_code
_entity_poly.pdbx_strand_id
1 'polypeptide(L)'
;MKFDFVYLGQTVLKYEVPLEIFVGLNELYEQQKKQLPKANKQLVGKIEDEVSLFYAGPNNDKMHQHCFLPQDILKWFYSVFDHYTNFNKIGQTQKNINSVWVNEMKANEYNPIHIHQGKLYTGLSSVMVLKVPKETGVEYS
;
A
#
# COMPACT_ATOMS: atom_id res chain seq x y z
N MET A 1 -8.59 -7.55 15.97
CA MET A 1 -7.98 -6.48 15.16
C MET A 1 -8.59 -5.16 15.60
N LYS A 2 -7.76 -4.18 15.96
CA LYS A 2 -8.23 -2.82 16.28
C LYS A 2 -8.34 -2.02 15.00
N PHE A 3 -9.46 -1.35 14.80
CA PHE A 3 -9.72 -0.50 13.65
C PHE A 3 -10.64 0.65 14.03
N ASP A 4 -10.63 1.68 13.22
CA ASP A 4 -11.58 2.78 13.22
C ASP A 4 -12.09 3.00 11.79
N PHE A 5 -13.19 3.73 11.60
CA PHE A 5 -13.71 3.99 10.26
C PHE A 5 -14.22 5.41 10.12
N VAL A 6 -14.14 5.92 8.90
CA VAL A 6 -14.68 7.21 8.50
C VAL A 6 -15.60 7.00 7.30
N TYR A 7 -16.83 7.49 7.39
CA TYR A 7 -17.80 7.39 6.31
C TYR A 7 -17.77 8.66 5.45
N LEU A 8 -17.19 8.55 4.26
CA LEU A 8 -17.08 9.63 3.27
C LEU A 8 -17.86 9.31 1.98
N GLY A 9 -19.02 8.64 2.11
CA GLY A 9 -19.76 8.11 0.96
C GLY A 9 -19.27 6.73 0.51
N GLN A 10 -17.98 6.44 0.66
CA GLN A 10 -17.37 5.11 0.59
C GLN A 10 -16.82 4.75 1.97
N THR A 11 -16.85 3.47 2.32
CA THR A 11 -16.34 3.03 3.62
C THR A 11 -14.82 3.07 3.62
N VAL A 12 -14.24 3.81 4.57
CA VAL A 12 -12.80 3.81 4.86
C VAL A 12 -12.59 3.21 6.23
N LEU A 13 -11.84 2.14 6.33
CA LEU A 13 -11.44 1.54 7.60
C LEU A 13 -10.00 1.93 7.93
N LYS A 14 -9.79 2.39 9.15
CA LYS A 14 -8.48 2.74 9.69
C LYS A 14 -8.05 1.65 10.67
N TYR A 15 -6.87 1.09 10.45
CA TYR A 15 -6.32 0.01 11.25
C TYR A 15 -5.09 0.45 12.02
N GLU A 16 -4.98 -0.03 13.27
CA GLU A 16 -3.70 -0.01 13.97
C GLU A 16 -2.82 -1.12 13.40
N VAL A 17 -1.63 -0.76 12.94
CA VAL A 17 -0.66 -1.72 12.42
C VAL A 17 0.08 -2.38 13.57
N PRO A 18 0.15 -3.72 13.66
CA PRO A 18 0.96 -4.40 14.64
C PRO A 18 2.43 -3.95 14.59
N LEU A 19 3.06 -3.81 15.74
CA LEU A 19 4.41 -3.27 15.84
C LEU A 19 5.41 -4.09 15.00
N GLU A 20 5.31 -5.40 15.03
CA GLU A 20 6.16 -6.31 14.27
C GLU A 20 6.03 -6.11 12.75
N ILE A 21 4.82 -5.85 12.24
CA ILE A 21 4.58 -5.56 10.83
C ILE A 21 5.16 -4.19 10.45
N PHE A 22 4.94 -3.20 11.32
CA PHE A 22 5.45 -1.85 11.12
C PHE A 22 6.99 -1.81 11.11
N VAL A 23 7.63 -2.44 12.09
CA VAL A 23 9.09 -2.53 12.18
C VAL A 23 9.64 -3.31 10.99
N GLY A 24 9.06 -4.48 10.68
CA GLY A 24 9.52 -5.31 9.57
C GLY A 24 9.47 -4.59 8.21
N LEU A 25 8.43 -3.80 7.94
CA LEU A 25 8.34 -3.00 6.71
C LEU A 25 9.37 -1.86 6.67
N ASN A 26 9.57 -1.16 7.78
CA ASN A 26 10.58 -0.10 7.85
C ASN A 26 11.98 -0.66 7.66
N GLU A 27 12.33 -1.75 8.32
CA GLU A 27 13.63 -2.40 8.17
C GLU A 27 13.86 -2.90 6.74
N LEU A 28 12.88 -3.58 6.15
CA LEU A 28 12.93 -4.02 4.77
C LEU A 28 13.22 -2.85 3.82
N TYR A 29 12.47 -1.75 3.97
CA TYR A 29 12.64 -0.57 3.14
C TYR A 29 14.03 0.06 3.32
N GLU A 30 14.44 0.36 4.54
CA GLU A 30 15.73 1.03 4.82
C GLU A 30 16.93 0.18 4.37
N GLN A 31 16.87 -1.13 4.51
CA GLN A 31 17.95 -2.03 4.12
C GLN A 31 18.04 -2.25 2.61
N GLN A 32 16.91 -2.27 1.91
CA GLN A 32 16.85 -2.73 0.53
C GLN A 32 16.45 -1.65 -0.49
N LYS A 33 16.07 -0.44 -0.08
CA LYS A 33 15.53 0.59 -0.97
C LYS A 33 16.37 0.89 -2.22
N LYS A 34 17.69 0.75 -2.13
CA LYS A 34 18.61 0.96 -3.27
C LYS A 34 18.61 -0.20 -4.29
N GLN A 35 18.15 -1.37 -3.87
CA GLN A 35 18.15 -2.60 -4.68
C GLN A 35 16.76 -2.93 -5.22
N LEU A 36 15.71 -2.36 -4.62
CA LEU A 36 14.34 -2.59 -5.02
C LEU A 36 14.04 -1.99 -6.40
N PRO A 37 13.20 -2.64 -7.20
CA PRO A 37 12.77 -2.10 -8.49
C PRO A 37 12.07 -0.75 -8.33
N LYS A 38 12.37 0.20 -9.21
CA LYS A 38 11.69 1.49 -9.23
C LYS A 38 10.25 1.33 -9.75
N ALA A 39 9.30 1.99 -9.08
CA ALA A 39 7.88 2.01 -9.43
C ALA A 39 7.44 3.25 -10.21
N ASN A 40 8.28 4.29 -10.29
CA ASN A 40 7.97 5.61 -10.87
C ASN A 40 7.33 5.58 -12.26
N LYS A 41 7.69 4.61 -13.11
CA LYS A 41 7.14 4.49 -14.46
C LYS A 41 5.66 4.09 -14.50
N GLN A 42 5.15 3.56 -13.39
CA GLN A 42 3.79 3.03 -13.28
C GLN A 42 2.89 3.93 -12.45
N LEU A 43 3.47 4.89 -11.76
CA LEU A 43 2.77 5.76 -10.82
C LEU A 43 2.70 7.19 -11.36
N VAL A 44 1.72 7.94 -10.86
CA VAL A 44 1.54 9.36 -11.19
C VAL A 44 2.19 10.22 -10.13
N GLY A 45 2.62 11.40 -10.51
CA GLY A 45 3.21 12.36 -9.59
C GLY A 45 4.66 12.68 -9.88
N LYS A 46 5.26 13.45 -8.99
CA LYS A 46 6.68 13.81 -9.00
C LYS A 46 7.29 13.35 -7.70
N ILE A 47 7.61 12.06 -7.64
CA ILE A 47 8.28 11.43 -6.51
C ILE A 47 9.49 10.69 -7.05
N GLU A 48 10.68 10.99 -6.54
CA GLU A 48 11.93 10.39 -7.00
C GLU A 48 12.13 8.98 -6.45
N ASP A 49 11.79 8.79 -5.18
CA ASP A 49 12.00 7.54 -4.47
C ASP A 49 10.70 6.75 -4.32
N GLU A 50 10.30 6.10 -5.42
CA GLU A 50 9.21 5.14 -5.47
C GLU A 50 9.77 3.75 -5.80
N VAL A 51 9.62 2.82 -4.89
CA VAL A 51 10.12 1.45 -5.06
C VAL A 51 9.03 0.42 -4.86
N SER A 52 9.09 -0.66 -5.65
CA SER A 52 8.13 -1.74 -5.62
C SER A 52 8.57 -2.84 -4.66
N LEU A 53 7.70 -3.20 -3.71
CA LEU A 53 7.89 -4.34 -2.81
C LEU A 53 7.22 -5.61 -3.33
N PHE A 54 6.14 -5.44 -4.07
CA PHE A 54 5.39 -6.53 -4.69
C PHE A 54 4.76 -6.07 -5.99
N TYR A 55 4.84 -6.91 -7.00
CA TYR A 55 4.13 -6.74 -8.26
C TYR A 55 3.70 -8.10 -8.81
N ALA A 56 2.41 -8.24 -9.09
CA ALA A 56 1.84 -9.48 -9.64
C ALA A 56 2.10 -9.67 -11.14
N GLY A 57 2.73 -8.67 -11.80
CA GLY A 57 2.90 -8.66 -13.24
C GLY A 57 1.66 -8.19 -14.01
N PRO A 58 1.82 -7.73 -15.26
CA PRO A 58 0.70 -7.40 -16.10
C PRO A 58 -0.09 -8.69 -16.41
N ASN A 59 -1.39 -8.69 -16.10
CA ASN A 59 -2.26 -9.86 -16.26
C ASN A 59 -1.79 -11.14 -15.51
N ASN A 60 -1.14 -10.97 -14.35
CA ASN A 60 -0.52 -12.05 -13.57
C ASN A 60 0.59 -12.81 -14.34
N ASP A 61 1.29 -12.15 -15.25
CA ASP A 61 2.41 -12.74 -15.97
C ASP A 61 3.58 -13.02 -15.02
N LYS A 62 3.89 -14.30 -14.86
CA LYS A 62 4.95 -14.78 -13.95
C LYS A 62 6.34 -14.24 -14.29
N MET A 63 6.62 -13.89 -15.54
CA MET A 63 7.93 -13.35 -15.94
C MET A 63 8.21 -11.97 -15.34
N HIS A 64 7.18 -11.22 -14.99
CA HIS A 64 7.30 -9.86 -14.47
C HIS A 64 6.94 -9.76 -12.99
N GLN A 65 6.67 -10.89 -12.34
CA GLN A 65 6.32 -10.92 -10.92
C GLN A 65 7.55 -10.74 -10.04
N HIS A 66 7.38 -10.03 -8.95
CA HIS A 66 8.35 -10.04 -7.87
C HIS A 66 7.65 -9.87 -6.51
N CYS A 67 8.27 -10.41 -5.48
CA CYS A 67 7.82 -10.26 -4.10
C CYS A 67 9.02 -10.18 -3.18
N PHE A 68 9.19 -9.03 -2.55
CA PHE A 68 10.21 -8.79 -1.52
C PHE A 68 9.59 -8.78 -0.11
N LEU A 69 8.26 -8.84 -0.04
CA LEU A 69 7.55 -8.85 1.24
C LEU A 69 7.72 -10.20 1.95
N PRO A 70 8.10 -10.19 3.23
CA PRO A 70 8.01 -11.36 4.09
C PRO A 70 6.59 -11.93 4.12
N GLN A 71 6.49 -13.24 4.32
CA GLN A 71 5.22 -13.94 4.19
C GLN A 71 4.22 -13.61 5.30
N ASP A 72 4.68 -13.29 6.48
CA ASP A 72 3.88 -12.81 7.61
C ASP A 72 3.25 -11.44 7.34
N ILE A 73 4.03 -10.51 6.76
CA ILE A 73 3.53 -9.20 6.33
C ILE A 73 2.48 -9.36 5.22
N LEU A 74 2.74 -10.21 4.25
CA LEU A 74 1.79 -10.48 3.17
C LEU A 74 0.48 -11.09 3.71
N LYS A 75 0.55 -12.03 4.64
CA LYS A 75 -0.61 -12.61 5.32
C LYS A 75 -1.39 -11.56 6.10
N TRP A 76 -0.71 -10.62 6.75
CA TRP A 76 -1.37 -9.54 7.46
C TRP A 76 -2.15 -8.64 6.49
N PHE A 77 -1.59 -8.25 5.36
CA PHE A 77 -2.33 -7.49 4.33
C PHE A 77 -3.59 -8.24 3.88
N TYR A 78 -3.48 -9.53 3.59
CA TYR A 78 -4.67 -10.33 3.23
C TYR A 78 -5.71 -10.31 4.35
N SER A 79 -5.32 -10.43 5.61
CA SER A 79 -6.26 -10.39 6.75
C SER A 79 -6.98 -9.05 6.87
N VAL A 80 -6.29 -7.94 6.57
CA VAL A 80 -6.89 -6.59 6.52
C VAL A 80 -7.94 -6.50 5.41
N PHE A 81 -7.63 -6.97 4.22
CA PHE A 81 -8.59 -6.97 3.11
C PHE A 81 -9.76 -7.93 3.35
N ASP A 82 -9.54 -9.07 3.99
CA ASP A 82 -10.60 -9.97 4.41
C ASP A 82 -11.53 -9.31 5.41
N HIS A 83 -10.97 -8.63 6.41
CA HIS A 83 -11.78 -7.89 7.38
C HIS A 83 -12.59 -6.77 6.69
N TYR A 84 -11.98 -6.00 5.79
CA TYR A 84 -12.66 -4.94 5.04
C TYR A 84 -13.85 -5.49 4.24
N THR A 85 -13.66 -6.57 3.49
CA THR A 85 -14.73 -7.16 2.66
C THR A 85 -15.84 -7.75 3.51
N ASN A 86 -15.50 -8.38 4.64
CA ASN A 86 -16.48 -8.92 5.57
C ASN A 86 -17.30 -7.80 6.24
N PHE A 87 -16.63 -6.72 6.69
CA PHE A 87 -17.29 -5.56 7.27
C PHE A 87 -18.30 -4.94 6.30
N ASN A 88 -17.94 -4.80 5.04
CA ASN A 88 -18.80 -4.24 3.99
C ASN A 88 -19.77 -5.26 3.38
N LYS A 89 -19.81 -6.48 3.90
CA LYS A 89 -20.67 -7.57 3.39
C LYS A 89 -20.51 -7.83 1.88
N ILE A 90 -19.31 -7.59 1.38
CA ILE A 90 -18.91 -7.96 0.02
C ILE A 90 -18.68 -9.46 0.05
N GLY A 91 -19.54 -10.25 -0.53
CA GLY A 91 -19.54 -11.71 -0.46
C GLY A 91 -18.17 -12.39 -0.63
N GLN A 92 -18.11 -13.71 -0.64
CA GLN A 92 -16.84 -14.42 -0.84
C GLN A 92 -16.28 -14.11 -2.23
N THR A 93 -15.17 -13.41 -2.27
CA THR A 93 -14.45 -13.04 -3.49
C THR A 93 -13.02 -13.52 -3.41
N GLN A 94 -12.49 -13.99 -4.51
CA GLN A 94 -11.05 -14.21 -4.62
C GLN A 94 -10.34 -12.85 -4.59
N LYS A 95 -9.39 -12.70 -3.68
CA LYS A 95 -8.61 -11.48 -3.50
C LYS A 95 -7.18 -11.73 -3.93
N ASN A 96 -6.66 -10.82 -4.73
CA ASN A 96 -5.26 -10.85 -5.16
C ASN A 96 -4.65 -9.46 -4.90
N ILE A 97 -3.49 -9.44 -4.29
CA ILE A 97 -2.68 -8.22 -4.21
C ILE A 97 -2.02 -8.05 -5.58
N ASN A 98 -2.24 -6.91 -6.21
CA ASN A 98 -1.66 -6.60 -7.51
C ASN A 98 -0.30 -5.93 -7.37
N SER A 99 -0.17 -4.99 -6.44
CA SER A 99 1.06 -4.25 -6.22
C SER A 99 1.13 -3.69 -4.80
N VAL A 100 2.35 -3.60 -4.30
CA VAL A 100 2.69 -2.87 -3.06
C VAL A 100 3.97 -2.08 -3.35
N TRP A 101 3.94 -0.78 -3.07
CA TRP A 101 5.10 0.09 -3.27
C TRP A 101 5.26 1.06 -2.11
N VAL A 102 6.43 1.66 -2.01
CA VAL A 102 6.73 2.69 -1.02
C VAL A 102 7.06 3.99 -1.75
N ASN A 103 6.45 5.07 -1.30
CA ASN A 103 6.74 6.44 -1.73
C ASN A 103 7.48 7.16 -0.60
N GLU A 104 8.72 7.56 -0.83
CA GLU A 104 9.46 8.46 0.06
C GLU A 104 9.42 9.86 -0.54
N MET A 105 8.49 10.69 -0.08
CA MET A 105 8.31 12.05 -0.60
C MET A 105 9.24 13.03 0.10
N LYS A 106 9.96 13.81 -0.70
CA LYS A 106 10.82 14.93 -0.28
C LYS A 106 10.10 16.28 -0.44
N ALA A 107 10.72 17.33 0.05
CA ALA A 107 10.21 18.68 -0.17
C ALA A 107 10.03 18.96 -1.68
N ASN A 108 8.92 19.61 -2.04
CA ASN A 108 8.50 19.92 -3.42
C ASN A 108 8.17 18.70 -4.30
N GLU A 109 8.07 17.53 -3.73
CA GLU A 109 7.49 16.38 -4.40
C GLU A 109 5.99 16.27 -4.07
N TYR A 110 5.22 15.67 -4.96
CA TYR A 110 3.78 15.54 -4.79
C TYR A 110 3.24 14.33 -5.53
N ASN A 111 2.16 13.80 -4.97
CA ASN A 111 1.32 12.82 -5.62
C ASN A 111 -0.03 13.50 -5.94
N PRO A 112 -0.37 13.75 -7.21
CA PRO A 112 -1.62 14.45 -7.55
C PRO A 112 -2.83 13.58 -7.26
N ILE A 113 -4.01 14.19 -7.24
CA ILE A 113 -5.28 13.46 -7.23
C ILE A 113 -5.31 12.57 -8.48
N HIS A 114 -5.51 11.29 -8.27
CA HIS A 114 -5.56 10.29 -9.32
C HIS A 114 -6.56 9.18 -8.98
N ILE A 115 -6.86 8.37 -9.97
CA ILE A 115 -7.73 7.21 -9.82
C ILE A 115 -6.91 5.93 -10.06
N HIS A 116 -7.26 4.89 -9.30
CA HIS A 116 -6.74 3.56 -9.54
C HIS A 116 -7.68 2.84 -10.50
N GLN A 117 -7.25 2.64 -11.74
CA GLN A 117 -8.01 1.90 -12.75
C GLN A 117 -7.38 0.53 -12.98
N GLY A 118 -8.17 -0.51 -12.82
CA GLY A 118 -7.87 -1.84 -13.34
C GLY A 118 -8.71 -2.12 -14.59
N LYS A 119 -8.25 -2.99 -15.46
CA LYS A 119 -9.04 -3.43 -16.64
C LYS A 119 -10.31 -4.18 -16.28
N LEU A 120 -10.37 -4.70 -15.07
CA LEU A 120 -11.44 -5.55 -14.60
C LEU A 120 -11.68 -5.28 -13.10
N TYR A 121 -12.92 -4.91 -12.76
CA TYR A 121 -13.49 -5.02 -11.41
C TYR A 121 -13.16 -3.93 -10.39
N THR A 122 -13.87 -4.01 -9.29
CA THR A 122 -13.70 -3.20 -8.10
C THR A 122 -12.37 -3.51 -7.45
N GLY A 123 -11.48 -2.53 -7.39
CA GLY A 123 -10.23 -2.64 -6.65
C GLY A 123 -10.36 -2.08 -5.24
N LEU A 124 -9.54 -2.56 -4.34
CA LEU A 124 -9.30 -1.97 -3.04
C LEU A 124 -7.92 -1.31 -3.05
N SER A 125 -7.83 -0.12 -2.48
CA SER A 125 -6.57 0.59 -2.26
C SER A 125 -6.40 0.87 -0.79
N SER A 126 -5.17 0.81 -0.31
CA SER A 126 -4.84 1.17 1.06
C SER A 126 -3.57 2.00 1.11
N VAL A 127 -3.46 2.83 2.13
CA VAL A 127 -2.27 3.63 2.42
C VAL A 127 -1.83 3.30 3.83
N MET A 128 -0.54 3.06 4.01
CA MET A 128 0.09 2.88 5.30
C MET A 128 1.19 3.91 5.46
N VAL A 129 1.15 4.65 6.57
CA VAL A 129 2.17 5.65 6.88
C VAL A 129 3.29 4.98 7.66
N LEU A 130 4.49 4.91 7.06
CA LEU A 130 5.68 4.32 7.68
C LEU A 130 6.51 5.36 8.45
N LYS A 131 6.51 6.61 7.98
CA LYS A 131 7.30 7.68 8.60
C LYS A 131 6.64 9.03 8.37
N VAL A 132 6.63 9.85 9.38
CA VAL A 132 6.15 11.23 9.32
C VAL A 132 7.30 12.15 9.69
N PRO A 133 7.49 13.31 9.03
CA PRO A 133 8.46 14.30 9.44
C PRO A 133 8.26 14.71 10.91
N LYS A 134 9.35 14.99 11.62
CA LYS A 134 9.27 15.44 13.02
C LYS A 134 8.59 16.81 13.18
N GLU A 135 8.72 17.65 12.17
CA GLU A 135 8.04 18.94 12.06
C GLU A 135 6.87 18.80 11.09
N THR A 136 5.76 18.33 11.62
CA THR A 136 4.49 18.39 10.90
C THR A 136 3.89 19.77 11.15
N GLY A 137 3.77 20.57 10.11
CA GLY A 137 3.02 21.82 10.17
C GLY A 137 1.54 21.58 10.47
N VAL A 138 0.79 22.67 10.59
CA VAL A 138 -0.66 22.70 10.88
C VAL A 138 -1.51 21.92 9.83
N GLU A 139 -0.91 21.51 8.74
CA GLU A 139 -1.55 20.83 7.60
C GLU A 139 -2.05 19.41 7.90
N TYR A 140 -1.69 18.87 9.08
CA TYR A 140 -2.08 17.51 9.49
C TYR A 140 -3.02 17.47 10.71
N SER A 141 -3.53 18.62 11.12
CA SER A 141 -4.47 18.73 12.23
C SER A 141 -5.94 18.58 11.80
#